data_73c5b394ce8c473416e3c26802bb2774
#
_entry.id   73c5b394ce8c473416e3c26802bb2774
#
_cell.length_a   1.000
_cell.length_b   1.000
_cell.length_c   1.000
_cell.angle_alpha   90.00
_cell.angle_beta   90.00
_cell.angle_gamma   90.00
#
_symmetry.space_group_name_H-M   'P 1'
#
loop_
_entity.id
_entity.type
_entity.pdbx_description
1 polymer ?
#
loop_
_entity_poly.entity_id
_entity_poly.type
_entity_poly.pdbx_seq_one_letter_code
_entity_poly.pdbx_strand_id
1 'polypeptide(L)'
;MNVPFFRYDAMFSMYASEYQEAMEKVLNRGAFILQSENRDFDAEFSRYIGSPHVHGVANGTDALIIALRAVGVKPGDEVILPSHTYIATAASVYFAGATPVLVECGDDHLIDPAAVETAITPKTTCIMPVQLNGRTADMDSLLAIQKKHGLLMVEDAAQGVGSRFKGKSAGTFGDAGTYSFFPAKTLGSFGDAGAIVTNRQDISSQVALLHDHGRNADGKVVAWGYNSRLDNLQAAILLARMKHLDEEIRRRREIAQMYHDGLGMISEIDLPPAPTVDGEHFDSYQNFEMEADRRDDLRAFLTENGIGTLIQWNGSPVHWFKELGFTVSLPKTDNLFKRCIMLPMNAMLTNSEVEIVIDAVKRFYGQS
;
A
#
# COMPACT_ATOMS: atom_id res chain seq x y z
N MET A 1 23.15 -4.21 20.22
CA MET A 1 22.75 -4.92 18.98
C MET A 1 21.94 -3.93 18.17
N ASN A 2 22.03 -3.92 16.83
CA ASN A 2 21.31 -2.95 15.99
C ASN A 2 20.18 -3.66 15.27
N VAL A 3 18.93 -3.18 15.43
CA VAL A 3 17.72 -3.68 14.75
C VAL A 3 17.23 -2.58 13.79
N PRO A 4 17.72 -2.55 12.54
CA PRO A 4 17.32 -1.51 11.59
C PRO A 4 15.87 -1.70 11.15
N PHE A 5 15.21 -0.59 10.78
CA PHE A 5 13.83 -0.64 10.27
C PHE A 5 13.73 -1.34 8.91
N PHE A 6 14.64 -1.03 7.98
CA PHE A 6 14.73 -1.68 6.66
C PHE A 6 16.01 -2.53 6.54
N ARG A 7 15.90 -3.63 5.80
CA ARG A 7 17.00 -4.58 5.51
C ARG A 7 17.05 -4.92 4.02
N TYR A 8 17.33 -3.92 3.19
CA TYR A 8 17.40 -4.13 1.74
C TYR A 8 18.53 -5.08 1.31
N ASP A 9 19.66 -5.04 2.03
CA ASP A 9 20.79 -5.95 1.85
C ASP A 9 20.42 -7.40 2.14
N ALA A 10 19.74 -7.66 3.24
CA ALA A 10 19.25 -9.00 3.61
C ALA A 10 18.18 -9.49 2.62
N MET A 11 17.28 -8.60 2.15
CA MET A 11 16.26 -8.93 1.17
C MET A 11 16.87 -9.45 -0.15
N PHE A 12 17.98 -8.84 -0.61
CA PHE A 12 18.69 -9.36 -1.76
C PHE A 12 19.41 -10.66 -1.45
N SER A 13 20.17 -10.70 -0.35
CA SER A 13 21.06 -11.83 -0.02
C SER A 13 20.31 -13.14 0.18
N MET A 14 19.06 -13.09 0.67
CA MET A 14 18.25 -14.28 0.96
C MET A 14 18.01 -15.17 -0.28
N TYR A 15 17.80 -14.55 -1.44
CA TYR A 15 17.50 -15.26 -2.69
C TYR A 15 18.40 -14.78 -3.84
N ALA A 16 19.64 -14.37 -3.55
CA ALA A 16 20.55 -13.73 -4.48
C ALA A 16 20.73 -14.49 -5.81
N SER A 17 20.89 -15.81 -5.75
CA SER A 17 21.07 -16.64 -6.95
C SER A 17 19.83 -16.64 -7.86
N GLU A 18 18.63 -16.66 -7.29
CA GLU A 18 17.39 -16.61 -8.07
C GLU A 18 17.23 -15.25 -8.77
N TYR A 19 17.56 -14.16 -8.07
CA TYR A 19 17.50 -12.81 -8.66
C TYR A 19 18.55 -12.63 -9.76
N GLN A 20 19.78 -13.10 -9.53
CA GLN A 20 20.84 -13.05 -10.54
C GLN A 20 20.46 -13.82 -11.80
N GLU A 21 19.97 -15.06 -11.66
CA GLU A 21 19.49 -15.87 -12.77
C GLU A 21 18.34 -15.19 -13.54
N ALA A 22 17.36 -14.63 -12.82
CA ALA A 22 16.24 -13.92 -13.43
C ALA A 22 16.69 -12.70 -14.25
N MET A 23 17.60 -11.90 -13.68
CA MET A 23 18.18 -10.73 -14.35
C MET A 23 19.02 -11.12 -15.58
N GLU A 24 19.89 -12.13 -15.45
CA GLU A 24 20.74 -12.61 -16.55
C GLU A 24 19.93 -13.08 -17.75
N LYS A 25 18.81 -13.77 -17.53
CA LYS A 25 17.90 -14.19 -18.61
C LYS A 25 17.38 -13.01 -19.41
N VAL A 26 17.00 -11.91 -18.75
CA VAL A 26 16.55 -10.69 -19.43
C VAL A 26 17.68 -10.00 -20.16
N LEU A 27 18.82 -9.81 -19.49
CA LEU A 27 20.00 -9.11 -20.04
C LEU A 27 20.56 -9.82 -21.27
N ASN A 28 20.71 -11.15 -21.22
CA ASN A 28 21.27 -11.95 -22.33
C ASN A 28 20.37 -11.93 -23.57
N ARG A 29 19.06 -11.71 -23.41
CA ARG A 29 18.12 -11.58 -24.54
C ARG A 29 17.97 -10.15 -25.06
N GLY A 30 18.41 -9.14 -24.31
CA GLY A 30 18.16 -7.74 -24.63
C GLY A 30 16.68 -7.36 -24.62
N ALA A 31 15.88 -8.04 -23.78
CA ALA A 31 14.43 -7.96 -23.78
C ALA A 31 13.94 -7.05 -22.64
N PHE A 32 14.04 -5.72 -22.80
CA PHE A 32 13.92 -4.78 -21.67
C PHE A 32 12.52 -4.21 -21.43
N ILE A 33 11.69 -4.04 -22.45
CA ILE A 33 10.39 -3.36 -22.34
C ILE A 33 9.27 -4.21 -22.95
N LEU A 34 8.18 -4.43 -22.18
CA LEU A 34 6.96 -5.12 -22.59
C LEU A 34 7.21 -6.52 -23.22
N GLN A 35 8.05 -7.31 -22.59
CA GLN A 35 8.43 -8.64 -23.06
C GLN A 35 7.75 -9.76 -22.25
N SER A 36 8.28 -10.99 -22.30
CA SER A 36 7.67 -12.17 -21.68
C SER A 36 7.48 -12.02 -20.18
N GLU A 37 8.49 -11.51 -19.47
CA GLU A 37 8.45 -11.39 -18.01
C GLU A 37 7.34 -10.43 -17.52
N ASN A 38 7.01 -9.39 -18.29
CA ASN A 38 5.84 -8.55 -17.98
C ASN A 38 4.54 -9.36 -18.07
N ARG A 39 4.34 -10.09 -19.17
CA ARG A 39 3.13 -10.91 -19.34
C ARG A 39 3.02 -12.02 -18.29
N ASP A 40 4.15 -12.66 -18.00
CA ASP A 40 4.22 -13.72 -17.00
C ASP A 40 3.93 -13.17 -15.59
N PHE A 41 4.46 -11.98 -15.26
CA PHE A 41 4.17 -11.29 -14.01
C PHE A 41 2.69 -10.91 -13.91
N ASP A 42 2.13 -10.26 -14.94
CA ASP A 42 0.72 -9.88 -14.96
C ASP A 42 -0.19 -11.11 -14.77
N ALA A 43 0.14 -12.22 -15.42
CA ALA A 43 -0.61 -13.47 -15.29
C ALA A 43 -0.46 -14.11 -13.89
N GLU A 44 0.75 -14.12 -13.33
CA GLU A 44 1.00 -14.68 -11.97
C GLU A 44 0.34 -13.81 -10.91
N PHE A 45 0.48 -12.49 -10.99
CA PHE A 45 -0.15 -11.58 -10.06
C PHE A 45 -1.68 -11.61 -10.17
N SER A 46 -2.23 -11.73 -11.38
CA SER A 46 -3.66 -11.95 -11.62
C SER A 46 -4.19 -13.18 -10.87
N ARG A 47 -3.46 -14.31 -10.94
CA ARG A 47 -3.83 -15.54 -10.20
C ARG A 47 -3.75 -15.35 -8.69
N TYR A 48 -2.71 -14.67 -8.22
CA TYR A 48 -2.48 -14.43 -6.81
C TYR A 48 -3.58 -13.58 -6.16
N ILE A 49 -3.98 -12.48 -6.80
CA ILE A 49 -4.98 -11.55 -6.26
C ILE A 49 -6.43 -11.91 -6.62
N GLY A 50 -6.63 -12.78 -7.61
CA GLY A 50 -7.97 -13.18 -8.08
C GLY A 50 -8.67 -12.09 -8.90
N SER A 51 -7.93 -11.29 -9.69
CA SER A 51 -8.48 -10.32 -10.64
C SER A 51 -8.05 -10.64 -12.07
N PRO A 52 -8.95 -10.67 -13.07
CA PRO A 52 -8.63 -11.15 -14.42
C PRO A 52 -7.72 -10.22 -15.21
N HIS A 53 -7.67 -8.94 -14.89
CA HIS A 53 -6.90 -7.96 -15.65
C HIS A 53 -5.88 -7.28 -14.75
N VAL A 54 -4.61 -7.46 -15.12
CA VAL A 54 -3.45 -6.82 -14.49
C VAL A 54 -2.63 -6.13 -15.56
N HIS A 55 -2.15 -4.94 -15.27
CA HIS A 55 -1.26 -4.16 -16.13
C HIS A 55 -0.10 -3.64 -15.30
N GLY A 56 1.10 -4.16 -15.53
CA GLY A 56 2.32 -3.65 -14.93
C GLY A 56 2.62 -2.23 -15.44
N VAL A 57 2.95 -1.32 -14.50
CA VAL A 57 3.25 0.10 -14.79
C VAL A 57 4.54 0.54 -14.07
N ALA A 58 5.02 1.74 -14.38
CA ALA A 58 6.30 2.21 -13.91
C ALA A 58 6.40 2.38 -12.38
N ASN A 59 5.32 2.74 -11.70
CA ASN A 59 5.27 2.95 -10.25
C ASN A 59 3.83 3.05 -9.75
N GLY A 60 3.66 3.07 -8.41
CA GLY A 60 2.33 3.17 -7.78
C GLY A 60 1.63 4.51 -8.02
N THR A 61 2.36 5.61 -8.13
CA THR A 61 1.78 6.94 -8.39
C THR A 61 1.16 7.01 -9.79
N ASP A 62 1.87 6.52 -10.79
CA ASP A 62 1.35 6.40 -12.15
C ASP A 62 0.15 5.45 -12.20
N ALA A 63 0.20 4.34 -11.45
CA ALA A 63 -0.93 3.43 -11.32
C ALA A 63 -2.21 4.15 -10.87
N LEU A 64 -2.12 4.98 -9.83
CA LEU A 64 -3.24 5.78 -9.31
C LEU A 64 -3.77 6.77 -10.35
N ILE A 65 -2.88 7.55 -10.99
CA ILE A 65 -3.27 8.55 -12.00
C ILE A 65 -3.98 7.88 -13.18
N ILE A 66 -3.40 6.79 -13.69
CA ILE A 66 -3.94 6.07 -14.85
C ILE A 66 -5.26 5.38 -14.49
N ALA A 67 -5.37 4.76 -13.30
CA ALA A 67 -6.59 4.12 -12.84
C ALA A 67 -7.75 5.13 -12.71
N LEU A 68 -7.52 6.29 -12.08
CA LEU A 68 -8.53 7.36 -11.97
C LEU A 68 -9.05 7.80 -13.34
N ARG A 69 -8.14 8.00 -14.29
CA ARG A 69 -8.53 8.38 -15.66
C ARG A 69 -9.24 7.26 -16.40
N ALA A 70 -8.80 6.02 -16.22
CA ALA A 70 -9.39 4.84 -16.87
C ALA A 70 -10.82 4.57 -16.38
N VAL A 71 -11.12 4.81 -15.10
CA VAL A 71 -12.49 4.68 -14.56
C VAL A 71 -13.39 5.86 -14.95
N GLY A 72 -12.84 6.97 -15.47
CA GLY A 72 -13.61 8.09 -15.99
C GLY A 72 -13.63 9.35 -15.11
N VAL A 73 -12.76 9.44 -14.10
CA VAL A 73 -12.55 10.69 -13.34
C VAL A 73 -11.97 11.77 -14.26
N LYS A 74 -12.53 12.97 -14.20
CA LYS A 74 -12.23 14.09 -15.11
C LYS A 74 -12.09 15.42 -14.37
N PRO A 75 -11.59 16.47 -15.02
CA PRO A 75 -11.48 17.79 -14.42
C PRO A 75 -12.81 18.32 -13.88
N GLY A 76 -12.78 18.80 -12.62
CA GLY A 76 -13.93 19.33 -11.90
C GLY A 76 -14.63 18.31 -10.98
N ASP A 77 -14.28 17.03 -11.08
CA ASP A 77 -14.75 15.99 -10.17
C ASP A 77 -14.08 16.13 -8.80
N GLU A 78 -14.73 15.57 -7.78
CA GLU A 78 -14.18 15.39 -6.44
C GLU A 78 -13.95 13.90 -6.15
N VAL A 79 -12.79 13.58 -5.56
CA VAL A 79 -12.43 12.23 -5.12
C VAL A 79 -12.20 12.24 -3.61
N ILE A 80 -12.96 11.43 -2.87
CA ILE A 80 -12.83 11.33 -1.41
C ILE A 80 -11.77 10.29 -1.07
N LEU A 81 -10.82 10.66 -0.18
CA LEU A 81 -9.73 9.79 0.28
C LEU A 81 -9.34 10.11 1.73
N PRO A 82 -8.74 9.17 2.48
CA PRO A 82 -8.30 9.44 3.85
C PRO A 82 -7.11 10.40 3.86
N SER A 83 -7.00 11.19 4.92
CA SER A 83 -5.81 12.03 5.10
C SER A 83 -4.61 11.24 5.64
N HIS A 84 -4.84 10.12 6.29
CA HIS A 84 -3.78 9.17 6.67
C HIS A 84 -3.38 8.32 5.45
N THR A 85 -2.62 8.93 4.57
CA THR A 85 -2.05 8.27 3.38
C THR A 85 -0.77 8.96 2.93
N TYR A 86 -0.06 8.34 2.00
CA TYR A 86 1.07 8.98 1.33
C TYR A 86 0.56 10.07 0.38
N ILE A 87 1.34 11.14 0.24
CA ILE A 87 0.97 12.29 -0.60
C ILE A 87 0.63 11.89 -2.04
N ALA A 88 1.19 10.79 -2.56
CA ALA A 88 0.92 10.32 -3.92
C ALA A 88 -0.57 10.03 -4.16
N THR A 89 -1.32 9.57 -3.15
CA THR A 89 -2.75 9.33 -3.24
C THR A 89 -3.51 10.61 -3.58
N ALA A 90 -3.27 11.70 -2.85
CA ALA A 90 -3.89 13.00 -3.12
C ALA A 90 -3.34 13.66 -4.40
N ALA A 91 -2.03 13.55 -4.65
CA ALA A 91 -1.39 14.08 -5.83
C ALA A 91 -1.92 13.42 -7.12
N SER A 92 -2.23 12.13 -7.09
CA SER A 92 -2.81 11.43 -8.25
C SER A 92 -4.18 11.98 -8.64
N VAL A 93 -5.00 12.35 -7.66
CA VAL A 93 -6.30 13.02 -7.90
C VAL A 93 -6.08 14.38 -8.56
N TYR A 94 -5.15 15.19 -8.04
CA TYR A 94 -4.79 16.47 -8.61
C TYR A 94 -4.29 16.34 -10.06
N PHE A 95 -3.38 15.39 -10.32
CA PHE A 95 -2.85 15.14 -11.67
C PHE A 95 -3.87 14.52 -12.63
N ALA A 96 -4.90 13.85 -12.12
CA ALA A 96 -6.06 13.46 -12.93
C ALA A 96 -6.97 14.65 -13.30
N GLY A 97 -6.75 15.83 -12.69
CA GLY A 97 -7.51 17.06 -12.88
C GLY A 97 -8.68 17.23 -11.93
N ALA A 98 -8.84 16.33 -10.97
CA ALA A 98 -9.90 16.33 -9.96
C ALA A 98 -9.44 17.01 -8.66
N THR A 99 -10.37 17.20 -7.74
CA THR A 99 -10.11 17.78 -6.42
C THR A 99 -10.07 16.70 -5.36
N PRO A 100 -8.96 16.53 -4.60
CA PRO A 100 -8.91 15.62 -3.48
C PRO A 100 -9.73 16.17 -2.29
N VAL A 101 -10.68 15.38 -1.79
CA VAL A 101 -11.49 15.67 -0.61
C VAL A 101 -11.01 14.75 0.53
N LEU A 102 -10.31 15.34 1.50
CA LEU A 102 -9.70 14.59 2.59
C LEU A 102 -10.70 14.35 3.71
N VAL A 103 -10.73 13.11 4.22
CA VAL A 103 -11.57 12.70 5.34
C VAL A 103 -10.77 12.06 6.46
N GLU A 104 -11.41 11.87 7.63
CA GLU A 104 -10.86 11.20 8.79
C GLU A 104 -10.53 9.74 8.51
N CYS A 105 -9.59 9.19 9.28
CA CYS A 105 -9.46 7.76 9.50
C CYS A 105 -10.27 7.29 10.72
N GLY A 106 -10.64 6.01 10.73
CA GLY A 106 -11.21 5.32 11.87
C GLY A 106 -10.15 4.91 12.90
N ASP A 107 -10.60 4.22 13.94
CA ASP A 107 -9.73 3.70 15.01
C ASP A 107 -8.81 2.57 14.51
N ASP A 108 -9.09 2.00 13.35
CA ASP A 108 -8.25 1.03 12.65
C ASP A 108 -7.20 1.67 11.72
N HIS A 109 -7.07 2.99 11.76
CA HIS A 109 -6.21 3.86 10.95
C HIS A 109 -6.56 3.89 9.45
N LEU A 110 -7.64 3.25 9.02
CA LEU A 110 -8.13 3.24 7.64
C LEU A 110 -9.20 4.32 7.44
N ILE A 111 -9.62 4.53 6.19
CA ILE A 111 -10.66 5.50 5.87
C ILE A 111 -11.95 5.23 6.67
N ASP A 112 -12.50 6.26 7.32
CA ASP A 112 -13.77 6.16 8.07
C ASP A 112 -14.97 6.25 7.10
N PRO A 113 -15.79 5.17 6.92
CA PRO A 113 -16.95 5.20 6.06
C PRO A 113 -17.98 6.28 6.43
N ALA A 114 -18.13 6.61 7.72
CA ALA A 114 -19.04 7.65 8.17
C ALA A 114 -18.56 9.03 7.75
N ALA A 115 -17.25 9.27 7.79
CA ALA A 115 -16.64 10.48 7.28
C ALA A 115 -16.77 10.58 5.75
N VAL A 116 -16.64 9.46 5.02
CA VAL A 116 -16.91 9.41 3.57
C VAL A 116 -18.33 9.85 3.26
N GLU A 117 -19.33 9.24 3.90
CA GLU A 117 -20.75 9.55 3.68
C GLU A 117 -21.05 11.03 3.91
N THR A 118 -20.44 11.64 4.93
CA THR A 118 -20.63 13.05 5.28
C THR A 118 -19.97 14.00 4.27
N ALA A 119 -18.89 13.59 3.61
CA ALA A 119 -18.11 14.43 2.69
C ALA A 119 -18.67 14.43 1.26
N ILE A 120 -19.69 13.63 0.95
CA ILE A 120 -20.25 13.54 -0.40
C ILE A 120 -20.94 14.84 -0.79
N THR A 121 -20.59 15.36 -1.96
CA THR A 121 -21.22 16.54 -2.60
C THR A 121 -21.74 16.15 -3.99
N PRO A 122 -22.49 17.04 -4.67
CA PRO A 122 -22.90 16.81 -6.07
C PRO A 122 -21.75 16.69 -7.07
N LYS A 123 -20.52 17.03 -6.69
CA LYS A 123 -19.30 16.90 -7.50
C LYS A 123 -18.53 15.61 -7.21
N THR A 124 -18.86 14.93 -6.13
CA THR A 124 -18.19 13.68 -5.77
C THR A 124 -18.50 12.62 -6.81
N THR A 125 -17.47 12.06 -7.42
CA THR A 125 -17.59 11.01 -8.44
C THR A 125 -16.89 9.73 -8.07
N CYS A 126 -15.91 9.77 -7.14
CA CYS A 126 -15.09 8.61 -6.78
C CYS A 126 -14.74 8.60 -5.29
N ILE A 127 -14.66 7.40 -4.73
CA ILE A 127 -14.06 7.12 -3.41
C ILE A 127 -12.73 6.42 -3.66
N MET A 128 -11.68 6.83 -2.94
CA MET A 128 -10.37 6.20 -3.02
C MET A 128 -9.92 5.73 -1.63
N PRO A 129 -10.37 4.55 -1.18
CA PRO A 129 -9.85 3.95 0.04
C PRO A 129 -8.37 3.56 -0.12
N VAL A 130 -7.61 3.66 0.98
CA VAL A 130 -6.22 3.22 1.04
C VAL A 130 -6.13 1.99 1.91
N GLN A 131 -5.62 0.90 1.34
CA GLN A 131 -5.42 -0.38 2.03
C GLN A 131 -4.07 -0.32 2.78
N LEU A 132 -4.09 0.34 3.94
CA LEU A 132 -2.88 0.77 4.66
C LEU A 132 -2.31 -0.34 5.55
N ASN A 133 -1.01 -0.32 5.78
CA ASN A 133 -0.29 -1.19 6.73
C ASN A 133 -0.44 -2.70 6.49
N GLY A 134 -0.96 -3.11 5.33
CA GLY A 134 -1.27 -4.51 5.04
C GLY A 134 -2.62 -4.94 5.59
N ARG A 135 -3.55 -4.00 5.81
CA ARG A 135 -4.94 -4.24 6.18
C ARG A 135 -5.88 -3.70 5.11
N THR A 136 -7.00 -4.37 4.91
CA THR A 136 -8.08 -3.95 4.00
C THR A 136 -9.12 -3.16 4.78
N ALA A 137 -9.60 -2.04 4.26
CA ALA A 137 -10.66 -1.22 4.85
C ALA A 137 -11.99 -2.00 4.95
N ASP A 138 -12.97 -1.46 5.69
CA ASP A 138 -14.35 -1.97 5.71
C ASP A 138 -14.98 -1.77 4.33
N MET A 139 -14.72 -2.74 3.45
CA MET A 139 -15.20 -2.69 2.07
C MET A 139 -16.70 -2.89 1.95
N ASP A 140 -17.37 -3.52 2.91
CA ASP A 140 -18.83 -3.67 2.89
C ASP A 140 -19.51 -2.30 3.03
N SER A 141 -19.10 -1.52 4.02
CA SER A 141 -19.62 -0.16 4.23
C SER A 141 -19.29 0.76 3.05
N LEU A 142 -18.06 0.72 2.54
CA LEU A 142 -17.64 1.55 1.42
C LEU A 142 -18.37 1.19 0.11
N LEU A 143 -18.57 -0.09 -0.17
CA LEU A 143 -19.34 -0.56 -1.33
C LEU A 143 -20.83 -0.21 -1.21
N ALA A 144 -21.39 -0.22 0.00
CA ALA A 144 -22.76 0.23 0.23
C ALA A 144 -22.92 1.73 -0.08
N ILE A 145 -21.94 2.56 0.34
CA ILE A 145 -21.91 4.00 0.01
C ILE A 145 -21.73 4.20 -1.49
N GLN A 146 -20.77 3.52 -2.12
CA GLN A 146 -20.55 3.56 -3.56
C GLN A 146 -21.84 3.29 -4.32
N LYS A 147 -22.54 2.20 -3.99
CA LYS A 147 -23.80 1.80 -4.63
C LYS A 147 -24.92 2.81 -4.40
N LYS A 148 -25.06 3.28 -3.16
CA LYS A 148 -26.13 4.24 -2.77
C LYS A 148 -26.06 5.54 -3.55
N HIS A 149 -24.84 6.04 -3.78
CA HIS A 149 -24.60 7.33 -4.43
C HIS A 149 -24.19 7.22 -5.90
N GLY A 150 -24.03 5.99 -6.44
CA GLY A 150 -23.62 5.76 -7.82
C GLY A 150 -22.19 6.23 -8.12
N LEU A 151 -21.30 6.13 -7.14
CA LEU A 151 -19.92 6.58 -7.23
C LEU A 151 -19.02 5.51 -7.86
N LEU A 152 -17.88 5.94 -8.37
CA LEU A 152 -16.74 5.07 -8.74
C LEU A 152 -15.92 4.75 -7.49
N MET A 153 -15.09 3.69 -7.57
CA MET A 153 -14.14 3.36 -6.51
C MET A 153 -12.80 2.91 -7.11
N VAL A 154 -11.73 3.59 -6.72
CA VAL A 154 -10.35 3.20 -7.03
C VAL A 154 -9.61 2.93 -5.73
N GLU A 155 -9.13 1.71 -5.53
CA GLU A 155 -8.40 1.35 -4.32
C GLU A 155 -6.91 1.67 -4.47
N ASP A 156 -6.36 2.44 -3.52
CA ASP A 156 -4.90 2.52 -3.31
C ASP A 156 -4.46 1.34 -2.45
N ALA A 157 -4.09 0.25 -3.10
CA ALA A 157 -3.58 -0.96 -2.44
C ALA A 157 -2.04 -1.04 -2.44
N ALA A 158 -1.36 0.12 -2.49
CA ALA A 158 0.11 0.18 -2.49
C ALA A 158 0.77 -0.50 -1.27
N GLN A 159 0.02 -0.71 -0.19
CA GLN A 159 0.45 -1.47 1.00
C GLN A 159 -0.43 -2.70 1.24
N GLY A 160 -1.31 -3.04 0.31
CA GLY A 160 -2.34 -4.06 0.49
C GLY A 160 -1.98 -5.46 -0.03
N VAL A 161 -0.78 -5.67 -0.59
CA VAL A 161 -0.40 -6.99 -1.12
C VAL A 161 -0.49 -8.05 -0.02
N GLY A 162 -1.26 -9.13 -0.31
CA GLY A 162 -1.48 -10.25 0.60
C GLY A 162 -2.57 -10.02 1.64
N SER A 163 -3.07 -8.79 1.85
CA SER A 163 -4.20 -8.56 2.75
C SER A 163 -5.54 -8.92 2.09
N ARG A 164 -6.50 -9.34 2.91
CA ARG A 164 -7.84 -9.76 2.44
C ARG A 164 -8.92 -9.29 3.42
N PHE A 165 -10.08 -9.00 2.86
CA PHE A 165 -11.31 -8.79 3.62
C PHE A 165 -12.35 -9.80 3.14
N LYS A 166 -12.88 -10.62 4.06
CA LYS A 166 -13.81 -11.71 3.74
C LYS A 166 -13.33 -12.62 2.61
N GLY A 167 -12.03 -12.94 2.65
CA GLY A 167 -11.36 -13.81 1.68
C GLY A 167 -11.03 -13.17 0.33
N LYS A 168 -11.46 -11.93 0.06
CA LYS A 168 -11.18 -11.21 -1.18
C LYS A 168 -9.98 -10.28 -1.00
N SER A 169 -9.08 -10.26 -1.98
CA SER A 169 -7.83 -9.50 -1.91
C SER A 169 -8.08 -7.98 -1.96
N ALA A 170 -7.34 -7.21 -1.15
CA ALA A 170 -7.26 -5.76 -1.27
C ALA A 170 -6.95 -5.34 -2.71
N GLY A 171 -7.55 -4.25 -3.18
CA GLY A 171 -7.37 -3.75 -4.55
C GLY A 171 -8.26 -4.42 -5.59
N THR A 172 -9.16 -5.35 -5.20
CA THR A 172 -10.05 -6.04 -6.15
C THR A 172 -11.53 -5.75 -5.94
N PHE A 173 -11.88 -4.90 -4.99
CA PHE A 173 -13.27 -4.60 -4.61
C PHE A 173 -13.90 -3.52 -5.49
N GLY A 174 -13.15 -2.46 -5.79
CA GLY A 174 -13.63 -1.32 -6.57
C GLY A 174 -13.64 -1.55 -8.08
N ASP A 175 -13.82 -0.46 -8.82
CA ASP A 175 -13.75 -0.46 -10.29
C ASP A 175 -12.33 -0.72 -10.78
N ALA A 176 -11.31 -0.22 -10.03
CA ALA A 176 -9.90 -0.52 -10.24
C ALA A 176 -9.15 -0.51 -8.90
N GLY A 177 -8.05 -1.21 -8.83
CA GLY A 177 -7.10 -1.18 -7.74
C GLY A 177 -5.68 -0.93 -8.24
N THR A 178 -4.84 -0.37 -7.38
CA THR A 178 -3.47 0.00 -7.73
C THR A 178 -2.50 -0.52 -6.71
N TYR A 179 -1.34 -0.96 -7.17
CA TYR A 179 -0.29 -1.49 -6.32
C TYR A 179 1.03 -0.76 -6.58
N SER A 180 1.84 -0.69 -5.55
CA SER A 180 3.24 -0.25 -5.63
C SER A 180 4.14 -1.43 -5.30
N PHE A 181 5.17 -1.61 -6.10
CA PHE A 181 6.23 -2.58 -5.85
C PHE A 181 7.56 -1.87 -5.57
N PHE A 182 7.50 -0.67 -4.96
CA PHE A 182 8.68 0.00 -4.43
C PHE A 182 9.43 -0.94 -3.46
N PRO A 183 10.77 -0.89 -3.35
CA PRO A 183 11.55 -1.86 -2.58
C PRO A 183 11.10 -2.12 -1.14
N ALA A 184 10.51 -1.11 -0.46
CA ALA A 184 10.00 -1.25 0.91
C ALA A 184 8.66 -2.00 1.02
N LYS A 185 8.01 -2.34 -0.10
CA LYS A 185 6.70 -3.01 -0.10
C LYS A 185 6.84 -4.51 0.18
N THR A 186 5.77 -5.13 0.68
CA THR A 186 5.71 -6.58 0.94
C THR A 186 6.16 -7.37 -0.30
N LEU A 187 5.66 -7.03 -1.47
CA LEU A 187 6.21 -7.45 -2.76
C LEU A 187 6.94 -6.25 -3.37
N GLY A 188 8.24 -6.09 -3.11
CA GLY A 188 9.05 -4.98 -3.64
C GLY A 188 9.98 -5.44 -4.75
N SER A 189 10.17 -4.63 -5.78
CA SER A 189 11.20 -4.78 -6.82
C SER A 189 12.53 -4.16 -6.38
N PHE A 190 13.53 -4.12 -7.25
CA PHE A 190 14.81 -3.45 -7.00
C PHE A 190 14.87 -2.07 -7.68
N GLY A 191 13.77 -1.36 -7.61
CA GLY A 191 13.53 -0.03 -8.15
C GLY A 191 12.05 0.27 -8.13
N ASP A 192 11.61 1.25 -8.91
CA ASP A 192 10.20 1.56 -9.05
C ASP A 192 9.49 0.51 -9.90
N ALA A 193 8.29 0.16 -9.47
CA ALA A 193 7.35 -0.69 -10.18
C ALA A 193 5.94 -0.53 -9.56
N GLY A 194 4.91 -0.84 -10.33
CA GLY A 194 3.53 -0.83 -9.88
C GLY A 194 2.64 -1.67 -10.79
N ALA A 195 1.37 -1.81 -10.42
CA ALA A 195 0.36 -2.44 -11.25
C ALA A 195 -1.01 -1.78 -11.07
N ILE A 196 -1.83 -1.88 -12.09
CA ILE A 196 -3.27 -1.56 -12.07
C ILE A 196 -4.02 -2.85 -12.29
N VAL A 197 -5.06 -3.08 -11.49
CA VAL A 197 -5.92 -4.26 -11.59
C VAL A 197 -7.37 -3.84 -11.74
N THR A 198 -8.15 -4.64 -12.44
CA THR A 198 -9.59 -4.43 -12.56
C THR A 198 -10.29 -5.74 -12.94
N ASN A 199 -11.55 -5.85 -12.51
CA ASN A 199 -12.44 -6.94 -12.95
C ASN A 199 -13.25 -6.55 -14.20
N ARG A 200 -13.07 -5.33 -14.72
CA ARG A 200 -13.82 -4.77 -15.84
C ARG A 200 -12.98 -4.67 -17.10
N GLN A 201 -13.46 -5.33 -18.18
CA GLN A 201 -12.78 -5.32 -19.49
C GLN A 201 -12.68 -3.92 -20.12
N ASP A 202 -13.71 -3.09 -19.95
CA ASP A 202 -13.71 -1.72 -20.48
C ASP A 202 -12.62 -0.86 -19.83
N ILE A 203 -12.45 -0.95 -18.51
CA ILE A 203 -11.38 -0.25 -17.77
C ILE A 203 -10.02 -0.82 -18.18
N SER A 204 -9.87 -2.14 -18.24
CA SER A 204 -8.63 -2.79 -18.69
C SER A 204 -8.19 -2.29 -20.06
N SER A 205 -9.14 -2.13 -21.00
CA SER A 205 -8.86 -1.59 -22.32
C SER A 205 -8.38 -0.14 -22.29
N GLN A 206 -8.94 0.69 -21.39
CA GLN A 206 -8.48 2.06 -21.17
C GLN A 206 -7.09 2.11 -20.54
N VAL A 207 -6.82 1.27 -19.54
CA VAL A 207 -5.49 1.18 -18.92
C VAL A 207 -4.44 0.77 -19.96
N ALA A 208 -4.73 -0.23 -20.81
CA ALA A 208 -3.83 -0.68 -21.87
C ALA A 208 -3.46 0.43 -22.86
N LEU A 209 -4.39 1.34 -23.16
CA LEU A 209 -4.11 2.54 -23.96
C LEU A 209 -3.26 3.55 -23.20
N LEU A 210 -3.68 3.87 -21.98
CA LEU A 210 -3.12 5.01 -21.23
C LEU A 210 -1.68 4.75 -20.80
N HIS A 211 -1.32 3.52 -20.38
CA HIS A 211 0.02 3.25 -19.84
C HIS A 211 1.13 3.21 -20.92
N ASP A 212 0.80 3.05 -22.20
CA ASP A 212 1.76 3.04 -23.30
C ASP A 212 1.41 4.06 -24.41
N HIS A 213 1.54 5.33 -24.10
CA HIS A 213 1.45 6.46 -25.04
C HIS A 213 0.11 6.58 -25.80
N GLY A 214 -0.97 5.99 -25.34
CA GLY A 214 -2.26 5.99 -26.01
C GLY A 214 -2.30 5.13 -27.28
N ARG A 215 -1.44 4.11 -27.39
CA ARG A 215 -1.38 3.18 -28.50
C ARG A 215 -2.42 2.08 -28.39
N ASN A 216 -3.11 1.82 -29.49
CA ASN A 216 -3.98 0.66 -29.60
C ASN A 216 -3.19 -0.61 -30.03
N ALA A 217 -3.88 -1.75 -30.16
CA ALA A 217 -3.28 -3.02 -30.55
C ALA A 217 -2.59 -2.99 -31.94
N ASP A 218 -3.00 -2.09 -32.84
CA ASP A 218 -2.39 -1.89 -34.16
C ASP A 218 -1.17 -0.96 -34.11
N GLY A 219 -0.78 -0.50 -32.92
CA GLY A 219 0.34 0.43 -32.70
C GLY A 219 0.02 1.89 -33.05
N LYS A 220 -1.24 2.23 -33.35
CA LYS A 220 -1.67 3.59 -33.64
C LYS A 220 -1.94 4.36 -32.36
N VAL A 221 -1.45 5.61 -32.27
CA VAL A 221 -1.79 6.52 -31.19
C VAL A 221 -3.20 7.05 -31.43
N VAL A 222 -4.12 6.76 -30.50
CA VAL A 222 -5.55 7.10 -30.58
C VAL A 222 -6.04 7.93 -29.39
N ALA A 223 -5.19 8.11 -28.37
CA ALA A 223 -5.47 8.88 -27.17
C ALA A 223 -4.19 9.54 -26.62
N TRP A 224 -4.33 10.49 -25.72
CA TRP A 224 -3.23 10.98 -24.89
C TRP A 224 -2.94 9.95 -23.80
N GLY A 225 -1.75 9.37 -23.81
CA GLY A 225 -1.30 8.37 -22.84
C GLY A 225 0.02 8.76 -22.18
N TYR A 226 0.44 7.93 -21.25
CA TYR A 226 1.65 8.07 -20.45
C TYR A 226 2.75 7.13 -20.97
N ASN A 227 3.98 7.42 -20.61
CA ASN A 227 5.07 6.46 -20.65
C ASN A 227 5.20 5.80 -19.28
N SER A 228 4.34 4.84 -18.98
CA SER A 228 4.28 4.15 -17.70
C SER A 228 4.16 2.65 -17.89
N ARG A 229 5.30 2.00 -18.02
CA ARG A 229 5.42 0.55 -18.26
C ARG A 229 6.27 -0.04 -17.16
N LEU A 230 5.95 -1.26 -16.76
CA LEU A 230 6.82 -2.03 -15.90
C LEU A 230 8.04 -2.48 -16.72
N ASP A 231 9.25 -2.15 -16.28
CA ASP A 231 10.48 -2.63 -16.91
C ASP A 231 10.58 -4.15 -16.79
N ASN A 232 10.94 -4.82 -17.88
CA ASN A 232 10.99 -6.28 -17.91
C ASN A 232 11.98 -6.87 -16.88
N LEU A 233 13.03 -6.12 -16.56
CA LEU A 233 13.98 -6.50 -15.52
C LEU A 233 13.32 -6.52 -14.13
N GLN A 234 12.50 -5.52 -13.83
CA GLN A 234 11.74 -5.46 -12.57
C GLN A 234 10.68 -6.55 -12.51
N ALA A 235 10.00 -6.84 -13.63
CA ALA A 235 9.04 -7.93 -13.73
C ALA A 235 9.70 -9.29 -13.42
N ALA A 236 10.90 -9.55 -13.93
CA ALA A 236 11.65 -10.77 -13.66
C ALA A 236 11.99 -10.92 -12.15
N ILE A 237 12.39 -9.82 -11.51
CA ILE A 237 12.66 -9.80 -10.06
C ILE A 237 11.37 -10.06 -9.27
N LEU A 238 10.26 -9.41 -9.63
CA LEU A 238 8.97 -9.61 -8.98
C LEU A 238 8.49 -11.06 -9.11
N LEU A 239 8.63 -11.69 -10.28
CA LEU A 239 8.32 -13.11 -10.49
C LEU A 239 9.14 -14.02 -9.56
N ALA A 240 10.44 -13.74 -9.39
CA ALA A 240 11.27 -14.50 -8.47
C ALA A 240 10.78 -14.32 -7.02
N ARG A 241 10.43 -13.09 -6.62
CA ARG A 241 9.92 -12.78 -5.27
C ARG A 241 8.55 -13.39 -4.98
N MET A 242 7.67 -13.44 -5.97
CA MET A 242 6.32 -14.04 -5.77
C MET A 242 6.37 -15.48 -5.30
N LYS A 243 7.42 -16.24 -5.61
CA LYS A 243 7.58 -17.62 -5.13
C LYS A 243 7.68 -17.72 -3.60
N HIS A 244 8.14 -16.68 -2.95
CA HIS A 244 8.39 -16.62 -1.52
C HIS A 244 7.38 -15.74 -0.75
N LEU A 245 6.44 -15.09 -1.47
CA LEU A 245 5.56 -14.06 -0.92
C LEU A 245 4.70 -14.56 0.24
N ASP A 246 4.09 -15.73 0.12
CA ASP A 246 3.22 -16.28 1.18
C ASP A 246 4.03 -16.65 2.43
N GLU A 247 5.28 -17.10 2.28
CA GLU A 247 6.17 -17.37 3.40
C GLU A 247 6.59 -16.07 4.11
N GLU A 248 6.93 -15.02 3.34
CA GLU A 248 7.26 -13.70 3.89
C GLU A 248 6.06 -13.09 4.64
N ILE A 249 4.83 -13.23 4.12
CA ILE A 249 3.61 -12.78 4.79
C ILE A 249 3.36 -13.58 6.07
N ARG A 250 3.52 -14.90 6.03
CA ARG A 250 3.40 -15.75 7.23
C ARG A 250 4.38 -15.29 8.31
N ARG A 251 5.64 -15.00 7.94
CA ARG A 251 6.65 -14.50 8.88
C ARG A 251 6.28 -13.14 9.47
N ARG A 252 5.76 -12.21 8.69
CA ARG A 252 5.26 -10.91 9.19
C ARG A 252 4.14 -11.10 10.22
N ARG A 253 3.23 -12.02 9.96
CA ARG A 253 2.13 -12.35 10.90
C ARG A 253 2.66 -12.98 12.19
N GLU A 254 3.67 -13.84 12.13
CA GLU A 254 4.35 -14.38 13.31
C GLU A 254 4.98 -13.26 14.15
N ILE A 255 5.68 -12.32 13.52
CA ILE A 255 6.28 -11.15 14.20
C ILE A 255 5.18 -10.28 14.84
N ALA A 256 4.09 -10.03 14.14
CA ALA A 256 2.96 -9.27 14.68
C ALA A 256 2.36 -9.97 15.91
N GLN A 257 2.24 -11.30 15.88
CA GLN A 257 1.78 -12.08 17.06
C GLN A 257 2.75 -11.93 18.23
N MET A 258 4.07 -12.02 17.99
CA MET A 258 5.07 -11.81 19.05
C MET A 258 4.96 -10.41 19.68
N TYR A 259 4.75 -9.37 18.88
CA TYR A 259 4.50 -8.01 19.40
C TYR A 259 3.22 -7.96 20.25
N HIS A 260 2.14 -8.60 19.81
CA HIS A 260 0.90 -8.66 20.59
C HIS A 260 1.09 -9.40 21.92
N ASP A 261 1.74 -10.56 21.90
CA ASP A 261 2.00 -11.36 23.11
C ASP A 261 2.92 -10.60 24.09
N GLY A 262 3.90 -9.89 23.56
CA GLY A 262 4.88 -9.16 24.36
C GLY A 262 4.42 -7.79 24.86
N LEU A 263 3.61 -7.06 24.12
CA LEU A 263 3.28 -5.66 24.37
C LEU A 263 1.82 -5.41 24.76
N GLY A 264 0.92 -6.36 24.54
CA GLY A 264 -0.52 -6.18 24.69
C GLY A 264 -1.01 -5.87 26.11
N MET A 265 -0.15 -5.99 27.14
CA MET A 265 -0.48 -5.65 28.52
C MET A 265 -0.06 -4.22 28.91
N ILE A 266 0.57 -3.48 28.00
CA ILE A 266 1.03 -2.10 28.27
C ILE A 266 -0.13 -1.15 27.98
N SER A 267 -0.66 -0.51 29.01
CA SER A 267 -1.85 0.38 28.93
C SER A 267 -1.60 1.68 28.17
N GLU A 268 -0.33 2.07 28.01
CA GLU A 268 0.09 3.30 27.36
C GLU A 268 0.25 3.18 25.84
N ILE A 269 -0.01 1.99 25.29
CA ILE A 269 0.06 1.74 23.82
C ILE A 269 -1.21 1.09 23.32
N ASP A 270 -1.60 1.43 22.09
CA ASP A 270 -2.66 0.78 21.36
C ASP A 270 -2.03 0.07 20.15
N LEU A 271 -2.17 -1.25 20.11
CA LEU A 271 -1.60 -2.09 19.05
C LEU A 271 -2.58 -2.21 17.86
N PRO A 272 -2.09 -2.38 16.61
CA PRO A 272 -2.96 -2.75 15.51
C PRO A 272 -3.66 -4.08 15.81
N PRO A 273 -4.77 -4.43 15.13
CA PRO A 273 -5.45 -5.71 15.37
C PRO A 273 -4.52 -6.91 15.29
N ALA A 274 -4.68 -7.89 16.19
CA ALA A 274 -3.86 -9.11 16.22
C ALA A 274 -4.11 -9.99 14.98
N PRO A 275 -3.12 -10.82 14.58
CA PRO A 275 -3.33 -11.80 13.53
C PRO A 275 -4.45 -12.77 13.87
N THR A 276 -5.47 -12.86 13.00
CA THR A 276 -6.57 -13.82 13.15
C THR A 276 -6.47 -14.93 12.10
N VAL A 277 -6.95 -16.13 12.41
CA VAL A 277 -7.00 -17.24 11.45
C VAL A 277 -8.35 -17.25 10.72
N ASP A 278 -9.44 -17.05 11.46
CA ASP A 278 -10.81 -17.17 10.96
C ASP A 278 -11.58 -15.82 11.01
N GLY A 279 -10.87 -14.70 10.99
CA GLY A 279 -11.47 -13.37 11.01
C GLY A 279 -11.90 -12.87 9.63
N GLU A 280 -12.73 -11.81 9.59
CA GLU A 280 -13.09 -11.15 8.33
C GLU A 280 -11.86 -10.52 7.66
N HIS A 281 -10.87 -10.08 8.44
CA HIS A 281 -9.60 -9.53 7.95
C HIS A 281 -8.48 -10.56 8.04
N PHE A 282 -7.73 -10.68 6.94
CA PHE A 282 -6.42 -11.31 6.90
C PHE A 282 -5.39 -10.23 6.62
N ASP A 283 -4.69 -9.77 7.66
CA ASP A 283 -3.70 -8.71 7.57
C ASP A 283 -2.34 -9.27 7.19
N SER A 284 -1.66 -8.63 6.22
CA SER A 284 -0.31 -9.01 5.76
C SER A 284 0.82 -8.31 6.51
N TYR A 285 0.50 -7.30 7.32
CA TYR A 285 1.43 -6.50 8.12
C TYR A 285 2.59 -5.94 7.27
N GLN A 286 2.24 -5.16 6.25
CA GLN A 286 3.24 -4.34 5.54
C GLN A 286 4.03 -3.48 6.53
N ASN A 287 3.36 -2.90 7.50
CA ASN A 287 3.93 -2.20 8.65
C ASN A 287 3.26 -2.69 9.93
N PHE A 288 3.93 -2.49 11.07
CA PHE A 288 3.34 -2.61 12.40
C PHE A 288 3.27 -1.21 13.01
N GLU A 289 2.20 -0.50 12.73
CA GLU A 289 1.92 0.84 13.25
C GLU A 289 1.06 0.74 14.49
N MET A 290 1.54 1.27 15.60
CA MET A 290 0.85 1.37 16.87
C MET A 290 0.74 2.82 17.30
N GLU A 291 -0.17 3.11 18.26
CA GLU A 291 -0.17 4.38 18.98
C GLU A 291 0.55 4.22 20.32
N ALA A 292 1.22 5.27 20.79
CA ALA A 292 1.99 5.24 22.01
C ALA A 292 1.91 6.58 22.76
N ASP A 293 1.63 6.54 24.04
CA ASP A 293 1.82 7.69 24.91
C ASP A 293 3.31 8.02 24.99
N ARG A 294 3.64 9.32 25.03
CA ARG A 294 5.04 9.78 25.01
C ARG A 294 5.82 9.26 23.77
N ARG A 295 5.14 9.19 22.60
CA ARG A 295 5.67 8.64 21.37
C ARG A 295 7.07 9.15 21.01
N ASP A 296 7.33 10.45 21.15
CA ASP A 296 8.63 11.04 20.78
C ASP A 296 9.73 10.62 21.75
N ASP A 297 9.44 10.52 23.07
CA ASP A 297 10.36 9.99 24.08
C ASP A 297 10.66 8.50 23.81
N LEU A 298 9.62 7.71 23.53
CA LEU A 298 9.78 6.30 23.16
C LEU A 298 10.67 6.15 21.91
N ARG A 299 10.44 6.95 20.90
CA ARG A 299 11.24 6.93 19.67
C ARG A 299 12.72 7.26 19.93
N ALA A 300 12.99 8.29 20.75
CA ALA A 300 14.34 8.65 21.15
C ALA A 300 15.01 7.50 21.91
N PHE A 301 14.32 6.94 22.92
CA PHE A 301 14.81 5.80 23.70
C PHE A 301 15.14 4.58 22.82
N LEU A 302 14.25 4.21 21.89
CA LEU A 302 14.48 3.09 20.98
C LEU A 302 15.69 3.35 20.08
N THR A 303 15.83 4.57 19.55
CA THR A 303 16.99 4.97 18.73
C THR A 303 18.30 4.86 19.52
N GLU A 304 18.35 5.33 20.78
CA GLU A 304 19.52 5.21 21.65
C GLU A 304 19.89 3.74 21.96
N ASN A 305 18.89 2.84 21.94
CA ASN A 305 19.09 1.40 22.10
C ASN A 305 19.34 0.66 20.76
N GLY A 306 19.56 1.39 19.66
CA GLY A 306 19.92 0.82 18.35
C GLY A 306 18.71 0.20 17.61
N ILE A 307 17.48 0.58 17.96
CA ILE A 307 16.25 0.11 17.32
C ILE A 307 15.72 1.20 16.39
N GLY A 308 15.66 0.88 15.09
CA GLY A 308 15.11 1.77 14.06
C GLY A 308 13.59 1.80 14.11
N THR A 309 13.00 3.01 14.17
CA THR A 309 11.55 3.22 14.10
C THR A 309 11.23 4.29 13.07
N LEU A 310 10.00 4.30 12.56
CA LEU A 310 9.52 5.36 11.69
C LEU A 310 8.17 5.89 12.18
N ILE A 311 7.87 7.13 11.81
CA ILE A 311 6.52 7.67 11.83
C ILE A 311 6.09 7.79 10.38
N GLN A 312 4.91 7.29 10.04
CA GLN A 312 4.43 7.32 8.66
C GLN A 312 4.45 8.75 8.11
N TRP A 313 4.78 8.88 6.83
CA TRP A 313 4.76 10.15 6.08
C TRP A 313 5.58 11.26 6.76
N ASN A 314 6.69 10.90 7.41
CA ASN A 314 7.51 11.82 8.22
C ASN A 314 6.71 12.57 9.29
N GLY A 315 5.64 11.96 9.80
CA GLY A 315 4.79 12.52 10.85
C GLY A 315 3.77 13.57 10.37
N SER A 316 3.50 13.63 9.06
CA SER A 316 2.60 14.65 8.50
C SER A 316 1.47 14.01 7.67
N PRO A 317 0.22 14.03 8.14
CA PRO A 317 -0.93 13.66 7.34
C PRO A 317 -1.16 14.66 6.20
N VAL A 318 -1.84 14.25 5.13
CA VAL A 318 -1.96 15.06 3.92
C VAL A 318 -2.60 16.43 4.16
N HIS A 319 -3.58 16.55 5.05
CA HIS A 319 -4.26 17.82 5.32
C HIS A 319 -3.37 18.87 6.01
N TRP A 320 -2.18 18.51 6.49
CA TRP A 320 -1.21 19.47 7.02
C TRP A 320 -0.41 20.22 5.93
N PHE A 321 -0.44 19.75 4.69
CA PHE A 321 0.25 20.44 3.58
C PHE A 321 -0.55 21.66 3.10
N LYS A 322 -0.50 22.73 3.91
CA LYS A 322 -1.27 23.98 3.65
C LYS A 322 -0.85 24.67 2.34
N GLU A 323 0.40 24.46 1.93
CA GLU A 323 0.95 24.95 0.66
C GLU A 323 0.24 24.34 -0.56
N LEU A 324 -0.39 23.17 -0.39
CA LEU A 324 -1.19 22.52 -1.43
C LEU A 324 -2.67 22.96 -1.41
N GLY A 325 -3.03 23.90 -0.51
CA GLY A 325 -4.37 24.49 -0.42
C GLY A 325 -5.34 23.75 0.51
N PHE A 326 -4.88 22.75 1.26
CA PHE A 326 -5.74 22.05 2.22
C PHE A 326 -6.05 22.92 3.43
N THR A 327 -7.36 23.03 3.78
CA THR A 327 -7.86 23.83 4.91
C THR A 327 -8.74 23.03 5.86
N VAL A 328 -9.05 21.79 5.53
CA VAL A 328 -9.90 20.91 6.34
C VAL A 328 -9.26 20.64 7.70
N SER A 329 -10.09 20.50 8.74
CA SER A 329 -9.70 20.08 10.10
C SER A 329 -10.11 18.62 10.29
N LEU A 330 -9.19 17.77 10.69
CA LEU A 330 -9.37 16.35 10.87
C LEU A 330 -8.80 15.92 12.23
N PRO A 331 -9.54 16.22 13.34
CA PRO A 331 -9.01 16.08 14.70
C PRO A 331 -8.70 14.64 15.11
N LYS A 332 -9.40 13.62 14.58
CA LYS A 332 -9.05 12.21 14.83
C LYS A 332 -7.70 11.88 14.20
N THR A 333 -7.52 12.22 12.94
CA THR A 333 -6.25 12.02 12.22
C THR A 333 -5.12 12.84 12.85
N ASP A 334 -5.41 14.07 13.31
CA ASP A 334 -4.44 14.88 14.08
C ASP A 334 -3.98 14.17 15.36
N ASN A 335 -4.91 13.55 16.09
CA ASN A 335 -4.59 12.83 17.32
C ASN A 335 -3.76 11.57 17.04
N LEU A 336 -4.13 10.80 16.04
CA LEU A 336 -3.34 9.64 15.57
C LEU A 336 -1.89 10.04 15.31
N PHE A 337 -1.65 11.13 14.56
CA PHE A 337 -0.29 11.56 14.21
C PHE A 337 0.55 12.10 15.39
N LYS A 338 -0.07 12.41 16.51
CA LYS A 338 0.65 12.69 17.77
C LYS A 338 1.17 11.43 18.44
N ARG A 339 0.56 10.28 18.18
CA ARG A 339 0.80 9.04 18.92
C ARG A 339 1.38 7.92 18.05
N CYS A 340 1.15 7.90 16.73
CA CYS A 340 1.55 6.79 15.88
C CYS A 340 3.08 6.63 15.77
N ILE A 341 3.53 5.39 15.78
CA ILE A 341 4.91 4.96 15.56
C ILE A 341 4.92 3.57 14.96
N MET A 342 5.83 3.30 14.03
CA MET A 342 6.04 1.99 13.45
C MET A 342 7.23 1.30 14.09
N LEU A 343 7.02 0.09 14.60
CA LEU A 343 8.09 -0.83 15.02
C LEU A 343 8.69 -1.55 13.79
N PRO A 344 9.93 -2.07 13.89
CA PRO A 344 10.53 -2.87 12.82
C PRO A 344 9.62 -4.01 12.40
N MET A 345 9.30 -4.07 11.09
CA MET A 345 8.43 -5.10 10.52
C MET A 345 8.95 -5.49 9.13
N ASN A 346 9.67 -6.59 9.06
CA ASN A 346 10.09 -7.20 7.81
C ASN A 346 10.35 -8.71 8.01
N ALA A 347 10.24 -9.51 6.96
CA ALA A 347 10.36 -10.97 7.04
C ALA A 347 11.77 -11.46 7.44
N MET A 348 12.78 -10.59 7.40
CA MET A 348 14.19 -10.91 7.74
C MET A 348 14.50 -10.77 9.23
N LEU A 349 13.57 -10.25 10.04
CA LEU A 349 13.76 -10.15 11.49
C LEU A 349 13.79 -11.54 12.13
N THR A 350 14.82 -11.79 12.95
CA THR A 350 14.91 -12.98 13.80
C THR A 350 14.02 -12.82 15.03
N ASN A 351 13.65 -13.94 15.68
CA ASN A 351 12.89 -13.88 16.92
C ASN A 351 13.63 -13.09 17.99
N SER A 352 14.95 -13.28 18.13
CA SER A 352 15.76 -12.53 19.09
C SER A 352 15.76 -11.03 18.85
N GLU A 353 15.72 -10.58 17.59
CA GLU A 353 15.59 -9.16 17.28
C GLU A 353 14.22 -8.61 17.65
N VAL A 354 13.15 -9.36 17.43
CA VAL A 354 11.79 -8.99 17.85
C VAL A 354 11.72 -8.92 19.39
N GLU A 355 12.29 -9.88 20.10
CA GLU A 355 12.37 -9.88 21.57
C GLU A 355 13.13 -8.65 22.11
N ILE A 356 14.25 -8.26 21.48
CA ILE A 356 14.99 -7.03 21.83
C ILE A 356 14.09 -5.78 21.69
N VAL A 357 13.28 -5.69 20.64
CA VAL A 357 12.34 -4.58 20.47
C VAL A 357 11.28 -4.59 21.58
N ILE A 358 10.69 -5.76 21.85
CA ILE A 358 9.69 -5.94 22.92
C ILE A 358 10.26 -5.52 24.28
N ASP A 359 11.44 -6.03 24.64
CA ASP A 359 12.09 -5.72 25.91
C ASP A 359 12.44 -4.23 26.05
N ALA A 360 12.84 -3.58 24.95
CA ALA A 360 13.12 -2.16 24.96
C ALA A 360 11.85 -1.33 25.20
N VAL A 361 10.73 -1.67 24.55
CA VAL A 361 9.43 -1.00 24.79
C VAL A 361 8.96 -1.21 26.22
N LYS A 362 9.03 -2.44 26.75
CA LYS A 362 8.70 -2.74 28.15
C LYS A 362 9.51 -1.92 29.13
N ARG A 363 10.82 -1.87 28.94
CA ARG A 363 11.72 -1.06 29.82
C ARG A 363 11.37 0.41 29.81
N PHE A 364 10.99 0.97 28.66
CA PHE A 364 10.60 2.37 28.53
C PHE A 364 9.37 2.69 29.40
N TYR A 365 8.40 1.77 29.44
CA TYR A 365 7.18 1.92 30.27
C TYR A 365 7.31 1.33 31.67
N GLY A 366 8.53 0.92 32.10
CA GLY A 366 8.78 0.43 33.47
C GLY A 366 8.21 -0.95 33.75
N GLN A 367 7.94 -1.74 32.71
CA GLN A 367 7.49 -3.13 32.84
C GLN A 367 8.68 -4.08 32.73
N SER A 368 8.70 -5.11 33.57
CA SER A 368 9.76 -6.14 33.63
C SER A 368 9.38 -7.39 32.85
#